data_01d36df323777e8d20d63e8d4c314241
#
_entry.id   01d36df323777e8d20d63e8d4c314241
#
_cell.length_a   1.000
_cell.length_b   1.000
_cell.length_c   1.000
_cell.angle_alpha   90.00
_cell.angle_beta   90.00
_cell.angle_gamma   90.00
#
_symmetry.space_group_name_H-M   'P 1'
#
loop_
_entity.id
_entity.type
_entity.pdbx_description
1 polymer ?
#
loop_
_entity_poly.entity_id
_entity_poly.type
_entity_poly.pdbx_seq_one_letter_code
_entity_poly.pdbx_strand_id
1 'polypeptide(L)'
;LIREALSGAVGLDAQTIAYLFGADRCEHIYGKEGILEQLKAGKAVFSDRYLFSSLAYQGLAAGKELAQAINAPFPLPEYLFFFDLPAKTAMERIGKRNIPREIYEKEAFQQKVADEYHVIFRYYAETAPDMRIIRIDAAQTIAKIHENIWSIVCNLPIV
;
A
#
# COMPACT_ATOMS: atom_id res chain seq x y z
N LEU A 1 -16.02 -0.19 9.95
CA LEU A 1 -15.63 1.15 10.41
C LEU A 1 -14.65 1.84 9.44
N ILE A 2 -13.50 1.23 9.07
CA ILE A 2 -12.53 1.86 8.15
C ILE A 2 -13.19 2.21 6.81
N ARG A 3 -13.94 1.27 6.19
CA ARG A 3 -14.64 1.52 4.91
C ARG A 3 -15.67 2.64 5.03
N GLU A 4 -16.39 2.72 6.15
CA GLU A 4 -17.36 3.79 6.41
C GLU A 4 -16.68 5.15 6.57
N ALA A 5 -15.51 5.18 7.23
CA ALA A 5 -14.70 6.40 7.32
C ALA A 5 -14.19 6.84 5.95
N LEU A 6 -13.65 5.91 5.14
CA LEU A 6 -13.14 6.21 3.80
C LEU A 6 -14.24 6.69 2.84
N SER A 7 -15.44 6.11 2.92
CA SER A 7 -16.60 6.55 2.12
C SER A 7 -17.19 7.89 2.60
N GLY A 8 -16.75 8.41 3.75
CA GLY A 8 -17.30 9.62 4.36
C GLY A 8 -18.64 9.41 5.08
N ALA A 9 -19.11 8.15 5.22
CA ALA A 9 -20.33 7.84 5.97
C ALA A 9 -20.17 8.08 7.47
N VAL A 10 -18.93 7.93 7.99
CA VAL A 10 -18.56 8.27 9.36
C VAL A 10 -17.40 9.25 9.34
N GLY A 11 -17.58 10.41 9.94
CA GLY A 11 -16.53 11.42 10.09
C GLY A 11 -15.59 11.01 11.23
N LEU A 12 -14.34 10.66 10.91
CA LEU A 12 -13.29 10.39 11.88
C LEU A 12 -12.12 11.35 11.67
N ASP A 13 -11.43 11.66 12.76
CA ASP A 13 -10.16 12.39 12.71
C ASP A 13 -9.08 11.58 11.98
N ALA A 14 -8.17 12.26 11.30
CA ALA A 14 -7.13 11.64 10.52
C ALA A 14 -6.20 10.73 11.35
N GLN A 15 -5.90 11.11 12.60
CA GLN A 15 -5.10 10.29 13.51
C GLN A 15 -5.85 9.02 13.89
N THR A 16 -7.16 9.12 14.17
CA THR A 16 -8.01 7.95 14.44
C THR A 16 -7.99 6.97 13.27
N ILE A 17 -8.10 7.46 12.04
CA ILE A 17 -8.00 6.63 10.83
C ILE A 17 -6.63 5.95 10.75
N ALA A 18 -5.53 6.67 11.07
CA ALA A 18 -4.20 6.09 11.08
C ALA A 18 -4.05 4.94 12.09
N TYR A 19 -4.55 5.10 13.31
CA TYR A 19 -4.56 4.04 14.32
C TYR A 19 -5.43 2.85 13.92
N LEU A 20 -6.58 3.07 13.29
CA LEU A 20 -7.44 2.00 12.79
C LEU A 20 -6.73 1.14 11.74
N PHE A 21 -6.03 1.76 10.79
CA PHE A 21 -5.21 1.03 9.82
C PHE A 21 -4.05 0.27 10.48
N GLY A 22 -3.45 0.83 11.54
CA GLY A 22 -2.43 0.15 12.32
C GLY A 22 -2.97 -1.08 13.05
N ALA A 23 -4.13 -0.94 13.70
CA ALA A 23 -4.79 -2.03 14.42
C ALA A 23 -5.23 -3.16 13.48
N ASP A 24 -5.85 -2.82 12.34
CA ASP A 24 -6.25 -3.78 11.30
C ASP A 24 -5.03 -4.57 10.77
N ARG A 25 -3.93 -3.86 10.50
CA ARG A 25 -2.66 -4.49 10.07
C ARG A 25 -2.08 -5.39 11.15
N CYS A 26 -2.14 -4.97 12.41
CA CYS A 26 -1.66 -5.77 13.53
C CYS A 26 -2.38 -7.11 13.59
N GLU A 27 -3.72 -7.11 13.52
CA GLU A 27 -4.53 -8.33 13.50
C GLU A 27 -4.23 -9.19 12.26
N HIS A 28 -4.10 -8.56 11.08
CA HIS A 28 -3.80 -9.27 9.83
C HIS A 28 -2.43 -9.96 9.84
N ILE A 29 -1.43 -9.38 10.52
CA ILE A 29 -0.08 -9.95 10.58
C ILE A 29 0.06 -10.98 11.70
N TYR A 30 -0.37 -10.62 12.92
CA TYR A 30 -0.08 -11.36 14.14
C TYR A 30 -1.26 -12.19 14.65
N GLY A 31 -2.48 -11.93 14.15
CA GLY A 31 -3.68 -12.64 14.54
C GLY A 31 -3.65 -14.12 14.13
N LYS A 32 -4.64 -14.87 14.63
CA LYS A 32 -4.83 -16.27 14.27
C LYS A 32 -5.01 -16.42 12.75
N GLU A 33 -4.27 -17.34 12.15
CA GLU A 33 -4.21 -17.54 10.70
C GLU A 33 -3.67 -16.33 9.93
N GLY A 34 -3.01 -15.40 10.63
CA GLY A 34 -2.42 -14.20 10.06
C GLY A 34 -1.19 -14.48 9.19
N ILE A 35 -0.65 -13.42 8.58
CA ILE A 35 0.43 -13.51 7.60
C ILE A 35 1.62 -14.30 8.13
N LEU A 36 2.05 -14.05 9.39
CA LEU A 36 3.23 -14.74 9.93
C LEU A 36 3.01 -16.24 10.13
N GLU A 37 1.80 -16.69 10.44
CA GLU A 37 1.49 -18.13 10.52
C GLU A 37 1.53 -18.77 9.13
N GLN A 38 1.00 -18.09 8.11
CA GLN A 38 1.03 -18.59 6.74
C GLN A 38 2.46 -18.69 6.20
N LEU A 39 3.29 -17.70 6.47
CA LEU A 39 4.72 -17.72 6.11
C LEU A 39 5.47 -18.84 6.83
N LYS A 40 5.24 -19.06 8.13
CA LYS A 40 5.82 -20.17 8.89
C LYS A 40 5.38 -21.53 8.36
N ALA A 41 4.19 -21.61 7.76
CA ALA A 41 3.69 -22.82 7.10
C ALA A 41 4.26 -23.03 5.68
N GLY A 42 5.26 -22.24 5.25
CA GLY A 42 5.90 -22.35 3.94
C GLY A 42 5.05 -21.80 2.79
N LYS A 43 4.07 -20.95 3.07
CA LYS A 43 3.21 -20.35 2.03
C LYS A 43 3.73 -19.00 1.59
N ALA A 44 3.60 -18.68 0.31
CA ALA A 44 3.73 -17.32 -0.20
C ALA A 44 2.46 -16.53 0.12
N VAL A 45 2.64 -15.30 0.61
CA VAL A 45 1.53 -14.39 0.92
C VAL A 45 1.61 -13.17 0.02
N PHE A 46 0.52 -12.87 -0.69
CA PHE A 46 0.37 -11.68 -1.49
C PHE A 46 -0.64 -10.74 -0.81
N SER A 47 -0.21 -9.50 -0.55
CA SER A 47 -1.05 -8.47 0.06
C SER A 47 -1.32 -7.34 -0.93
N ASP A 48 -2.59 -7.01 -1.15
CA ASP A 48 -2.96 -5.79 -1.85
C ASP A 48 -2.92 -4.62 -0.85
N ARG A 49 -1.94 -3.74 -1.05
CA ARG A 49 -1.52 -2.67 -0.15
C ARG A 49 -0.88 -3.19 1.14
N TYR A 50 -0.03 -2.35 1.71
CA TYR A 50 0.65 -2.63 2.98
C TYR A 50 1.04 -1.32 3.68
N LEU A 51 1.97 -1.36 4.64
CA LEU A 51 2.43 -0.22 5.44
C LEU A 51 2.84 1.01 4.60
N PHE A 52 3.35 0.82 3.39
CA PHE A 52 3.75 1.91 2.48
C PHE A 52 2.57 2.80 2.08
N SER A 53 1.36 2.22 1.94
CA SER A 53 0.16 3.02 1.74
C SER A 53 -0.17 3.86 2.97
N SER A 54 -0.02 3.33 4.17
CA SER A 54 -0.18 4.12 5.40
C SER A 54 0.85 5.25 5.51
N LEU A 55 2.11 4.96 5.22
CA LEU A 55 3.17 5.99 5.24
C LEU A 55 2.85 7.14 4.27
N ALA A 56 2.34 6.83 3.06
CA ALA A 56 1.99 7.84 2.07
C ALA A 56 0.69 8.58 2.43
N TYR A 57 -0.41 7.88 2.67
CA TYR A 57 -1.73 8.48 2.86
C TYR A 57 -1.90 9.08 4.26
N GLN A 58 -1.66 8.29 5.31
CA GLN A 58 -1.78 8.76 6.69
C GLN A 58 -0.61 9.69 7.06
N GLY A 59 0.57 9.49 6.47
CA GLY A 59 1.68 10.43 6.62
C GLY A 59 1.32 11.85 6.18
N LEU A 60 0.59 12.00 5.07
CA LEU A 60 0.09 13.30 4.60
C LEU A 60 -1.10 13.82 5.40
N ALA A 61 -1.98 12.94 5.87
CA ALA A 61 -3.23 13.34 6.52
C ALA A 61 -3.10 13.53 8.04
N ALA A 62 -2.30 12.70 8.72
CA ALA A 62 -2.20 12.66 10.19
C ALA A 62 -0.80 13.01 10.72
N GLY A 63 0.19 13.16 9.84
CA GLY A 63 1.59 13.45 10.18
C GLY A 63 2.52 12.26 9.96
N LYS A 64 3.73 12.57 9.45
CA LYS A 64 4.72 11.55 9.07
C LYS A 64 5.25 10.78 10.27
N GLU A 65 5.53 11.46 11.35
CA GLU A 65 6.06 10.88 12.59
C GLU A 65 5.07 9.85 13.17
N LEU A 66 3.78 10.19 13.20
CA LEU A 66 2.74 9.27 13.67
C LEU A 66 2.63 8.04 12.76
N ALA A 67 2.58 8.27 11.45
CA ALA A 67 2.49 7.18 10.48
C ALA A 67 3.71 6.25 10.58
N GLN A 68 4.92 6.78 10.76
CA GLN A 68 6.13 6.01 10.97
C GLN A 68 6.08 5.20 12.26
N ALA A 69 5.73 5.83 13.39
CA ALA A 69 5.65 5.18 14.69
C ALA A 69 4.65 4.00 14.70
N ILE A 70 3.46 4.20 14.10
CA ILE A 70 2.44 3.14 13.99
C ILE A 70 2.93 1.97 13.13
N ASN A 71 3.73 2.23 12.09
CA ASN A 71 4.13 1.21 11.13
C ASN A 71 5.50 0.58 11.43
N ALA A 72 6.32 1.16 12.29
CA ALA A 72 7.64 0.68 12.64
C ALA A 72 7.69 -0.78 13.16
N PRO A 73 6.71 -1.29 13.94
CA PRO A 73 6.75 -2.66 14.44
C PRO A 73 6.47 -3.75 13.39
N PHE A 74 5.98 -3.37 12.19
CA PHE A 74 5.57 -4.36 11.20
C PHE A 74 6.72 -4.80 10.31
N PRO A 75 6.83 -6.11 9.99
CA PRO A 75 7.88 -6.64 9.14
C PRO A 75 7.78 -6.05 7.72
N LEU A 76 8.93 -5.88 7.07
CA LEU A 76 8.97 -5.50 5.66
C LEU A 76 8.72 -6.73 4.79
N PRO A 77 8.09 -6.56 3.60
CA PRO A 77 7.95 -7.64 2.64
C PRO A 77 9.30 -7.90 1.94
N GLU A 78 9.52 -9.12 1.46
CA GLU A 78 10.68 -9.42 0.62
C GLU A 78 10.59 -8.75 -0.76
N TYR A 79 9.38 -8.66 -1.30
CA TYR A 79 9.12 -8.07 -2.61
C TYR A 79 7.98 -7.05 -2.52
N LEU A 80 8.23 -5.86 -3.07
CA LEU A 80 7.25 -4.80 -3.19
C LEU A 80 7.05 -4.46 -4.67
N PHE A 81 5.88 -4.72 -5.20
CA PHE A 81 5.48 -4.30 -6.55
C PHE A 81 4.78 -2.95 -6.47
N PHE A 82 5.41 -1.93 -7.01
CA PHE A 82 4.84 -0.59 -7.08
C PHE A 82 4.27 -0.31 -8.47
N PHE A 83 2.97 -0.20 -8.54
CA PHE A 83 2.25 0.17 -9.77
C PHE A 83 2.35 1.68 -9.98
N ASP A 84 3.29 2.09 -10.80
CA ASP A 84 3.55 3.49 -11.07
C ASP A 84 2.65 4.00 -12.17
N LEU A 85 1.82 5.00 -11.82
CA LEU A 85 0.86 5.61 -12.73
C LEU A 85 0.74 7.10 -12.40
N PRO A 86 0.81 8.01 -13.41
CA PRO A 86 0.56 9.42 -13.18
C PRO A 86 -0.79 9.66 -12.51
N ALA A 87 -0.84 10.52 -11.49
CA ALA A 87 -2.04 10.78 -10.69
C ALA A 87 -3.23 11.18 -11.57
N LYS A 88 -3.03 11.98 -12.60
CA LYS A 88 -4.06 12.35 -13.59
C LYS A 88 -4.68 11.12 -14.24
N THR A 89 -3.87 10.20 -14.74
CA THR A 89 -4.35 8.96 -15.39
C THR A 89 -5.08 8.06 -14.40
N ALA A 90 -4.58 7.99 -13.16
CA ALA A 90 -5.26 7.25 -12.09
C ALA A 90 -6.66 7.85 -11.81
N MET A 91 -6.77 9.17 -11.71
CA MET A 91 -8.04 9.86 -11.49
C MET A 91 -9.01 9.70 -12.66
N GLU A 92 -8.53 9.71 -13.91
CA GLU A 92 -9.36 9.41 -15.08
C GLU A 92 -9.92 7.98 -15.04
N ARG A 93 -9.12 7.00 -14.59
CA ARG A 93 -9.58 5.62 -14.40
C ARG A 93 -10.60 5.50 -13.27
N ILE A 94 -10.37 6.18 -12.14
CA ILE A 94 -11.31 6.23 -11.01
C ILE A 94 -12.64 6.85 -11.46
N GLY A 95 -12.60 7.96 -12.20
CA GLY A 95 -13.80 8.63 -12.70
C GLY A 95 -14.68 7.78 -13.64
N LYS A 96 -14.12 6.72 -14.23
CA LYS A 96 -14.87 5.75 -15.04
C LYS A 96 -15.52 4.64 -14.22
N ARG A 97 -15.22 4.54 -12.91
CA ARG A 97 -15.86 3.57 -12.02
C ARG A 97 -17.24 4.10 -11.64
N ASN A 98 -18.21 3.23 -11.63
CA ASN A 98 -19.56 3.55 -11.15
C ASN A 98 -19.68 3.36 -9.63
N ILE A 99 -18.73 3.93 -8.87
CA ILE A 99 -18.60 3.80 -7.41
C ILE A 99 -18.39 5.21 -6.84
N PRO A 100 -19.03 5.58 -5.71
CA PRO A 100 -18.79 6.84 -5.03
C PRO A 100 -17.32 7.05 -4.70
N ARG A 101 -16.85 8.28 -4.80
CA ARG A 101 -15.47 8.65 -4.47
C ARG A 101 -15.20 8.55 -2.97
N GLU A 102 -14.03 8.06 -2.62
CA GLU A 102 -13.52 8.09 -1.25
C GLU A 102 -12.91 9.46 -0.90
N ILE A 103 -12.75 9.71 0.41
CA ILE A 103 -12.25 11.00 0.94
C ILE A 103 -10.87 11.40 0.40
N TYR A 104 -10.05 10.42 0.04
CA TYR A 104 -8.70 10.63 -0.50
C TYR A 104 -8.64 10.74 -2.03
N GLU A 105 -9.76 10.55 -2.75
CA GLU A 105 -9.81 10.58 -4.22
C GLU A 105 -9.97 12.01 -4.77
N LYS A 106 -9.07 12.92 -4.33
CA LYS A 106 -8.91 14.27 -4.87
C LYS A 106 -7.59 14.34 -5.63
N GLU A 107 -7.59 14.85 -6.86
CA GLU A 107 -6.40 14.85 -7.74
C GLU A 107 -5.17 15.48 -7.08
N ALA A 108 -5.33 16.67 -6.46
CA ALA A 108 -4.24 17.34 -5.78
C ALA A 108 -3.68 16.55 -4.57
N PHE A 109 -4.51 15.74 -3.90
CA PHE A 109 -4.06 14.87 -2.83
C PHE A 109 -3.36 13.64 -3.41
N GLN A 110 -3.90 13.04 -4.46
CA GLN A 110 -3.30 11.89 -5.12
C GLN A 110 -1.93 12.21 -5.75
N GLN A 111 -1.73 13.43 -6.24
CA GLN A 111 -0.40 13.87 -6.70
C GLN A 111 0.60 13.88 -5.53
N LYS A 112 0.24 14.45 -4.38
CA LYS A 112 1.10 14.43 -3.19
C LYS A 112 1.39 12.99 -2.71
N VAL A 113 0.40 12.10 -2.77
CA VAL A 113 0.58 10.68 -2.42
C VAL A 113 1.57 10.02 -3.37
N ALA A 114 1.49 10.28 -4.67
CA ALA A 114 2.46 9.76 -5.65
C ALA A 114 3.89 10.24 -5.35
N ASP A 115 4.04 11.53 -5.04
CA ASP A 115 5.34 12.11 -4.69
C ASP A 115 5.89 11.49 -3.39
N GLU A 116 5.03 11.27 -2.37
CA GLU A 116 5.42 10.61 -1.11
C GLU A 116 5.86 9.16 -1.33
N TYR A 117 5.21 8.40 -2.20
CA TYR A 117 5.67 7.05 -2.54
C TYR A 117 7.10 7.05 -3.07
N HIS A 118 7.47 8.00 -3.93
CA HIS A 118 8.84 8.10 -4.44
C HIS A 118 9.85 8.42 -3.34
N VAL A 119 9.48 9.26 -2.36
CA VAL A 119 10.34 9.56 -1.19
C VAL A 119 10.49 8.32 -0.32
N ILE A 120 9.39 7.64 0.00
CA ILE A 120 9.36 6.43 0.82
C ILE A 120 10.21 5.33 0.18
N PHE A 121 10.06 5.07 -1.11
CA PHE A 121 10.79 3.99 -1.77
C PHE A 121 12.28 4.28 -1.91
N ARG A 122 12.67 5.54 -2.08
CA ARG A 122 14.10 5.93 -2.04
C ARG A 122 14.68 5.64 -0.66
N TYR A 123 14.00 6.03 0.41
CA TYR A 123 14.42 5.76 1.77
C TYR A 123 14.58 4.25 2.03
N TYR A 124 13.59 3.44 1.65
CA TYR A 124 13.68 1.99 1.88
C TYR A 124 14.68 1.29 0.97
N ALA A 125 14.94 1.78 -0.23
CA ALA A 125 16.00 1.26 -1.08
C ALA A 125 17.40 1.42 -0.45
N GLU A 126 17.60 2.47 0.35
CA GLU A 126 18.85 2.74 1.05
C GLU A 126 18.92 2.02 2.41
N THR A 127 17.81 1.90 3.13
CA THR A 127 17.78 1.42 4.53
C THR A 127 17.34 -0.02 4.70
N ALA A 128 16.76 -0.64 3.67
CA ALA A 128 16.25 -2.01 3.68
C ALA A 128 16.71 -2.79 2.44
N PRO A 129 18.00 -3.09 2.30
CA PRO A 129 18.57 -3.68 1.08
C PRO A 129 18.04 -5.10 0.79
N ASP A 130 17.51 -5.80 1.78
CA ASP A 130 16.92 -7.13 1.64
C ASP A 130 15.52 -7.08 1.00
N MET A 131 14.86 -5.92 1.00
CA MET A 131 13.56 -5.72 0.35
C MET A 131 13.75 -5.31 -1.11
N ARG A 132 13.20 -6.07 -2.04
CA ARG A 132 13.24 -5.75 -3.47
C ARG A 132 12.05 -4.90 -3.88
N ILE A 133 12.32 -3.66 -4.27
CA ILE A 133 11.30 -2.74 -4.79
C ILE A 133 11.27 -2.84 -6.31
N ILE A 134 10.15 -3.28 -6.87
CA ILE A 134 9.94 -3.51 -8.29
C ILE A 134 8.91 -2.51 -8.79
N ARG A 135 9.35 -1.60 -9.65
CA ARG A 135 8.48 -0.60 -10.26
C ARG A 135 7.83 -1.17 -11.51
N ILE A 136 6.50 -1.15 -11.55
CA ILE A 136 5.68 -1.62 -12.67
C ILE A 136 5.04 -0.41 -13.34
N ASP A 137 5.31 -0.22 -14.63
CA ASP A 137 4.60 0.78 -15.44
C ASP A 137 3.12 0.38 -15.59
N ALA A 138 2.26 1.02 -14.80
CA ALA A 138 0.84 0.76 -14.79
C ALA A 138 0.06 1.48 -15.91
N ALA A 139 0.73 2.23 -16.79
CA ALA A 139 0.12 2.76 -18.00
C ALA A 139 -0.07 1.70 -19.10
N GLN A 140 0.64 0.59 -19.02
CA GLN A 140 0.56 -0.54 -19.94
C GLN A 140 -0.78 -1.28 -19.87
N THR A 141 -1.00 -2.22 -20.80
CA THR A 141 -2.17 -3.10 -20.78
C THR A 141 -2.11 -4.07 -19.61
N ILE A 142 -3.28 -4.52 -19.14
CA ILE A 142 -3.38 -5.51 -18.05
C ILE A 142 -2.57 -6.77 -18.38
N ALA A 143 -2.63 -7.26 -19.63
CA ALA A 143 -1.88 -8.44 -20.06
C ALA A 143 -0.36 -8.21 -19.90
N LYS A 144 0.14 -7.04 -20.30
CA LYS A 144 1.57 -6.73 -20.21
C LYS A 144 2.04 -6.56 -18.77
N ILE A 145 1.23 -5.92 -17.93
CA ILE A 145 1.48 -5.81 -16.50
C ILE A 145 1.54 -7.21 -15.87
N HIS A 146 0.58 -8.07 -16.20
CA HIS A 146 0.56 -9.45 -15.72
C HIS A 146 1.81 -10.23 -16.14
N GLU A 147 2.21 -10.17 -17.41
CA GLU A 147 3.44 -10.81 -17.91
C GLU A 147 4.68 -10.34 -17.12
N ASN A 148 4.80 -9.03 -16.91
CA ASN A 148 5.92 -8.45 -16.18
C ASN A 148 5.99 -8.96 -14.73
N ILE A 149 4.85 -8.98 -14.02
CA ILE A 149 4.79 -9.50 -12.65
C ILE A 149 5.07 -10.99 -12.63
N TRP A 150 4.42 -11.75 -13.53
CA TRP A 150 4.55 -13.20 -13.59
C TRP A 150 5.98 -13.64 -13.86
N SER A 151 6.69 -12.96 -14.76
CA SER A 151 8.10 -13.27 -15.06
C SER A 151 9.02 -13.17 -13.84
N ILE A 152 8.62 -12.39 -12.84
CA ILE A 152 9.35 -12.25 -11.57
C ILE A 152 8.85 -13.31 -10.58
N VAL A 153 7.53 -13.37 -10.38
CA VAL A 153 6.90 -14.23 -9.36
C VAL A 153 7.18 -15.72 -9.60
N CYS A 154 7.15 -16.20 -10.87
CA CYS A 154 7.43 -17.59 -11.19
C CYS A 154 8.88 -18.05 -10.91
N ASN A 155 9.79 -17.08 -10.68
CA ASN A 155 11.19 -17.34 -10.35
C ASN A 155 11.51 -17.05 -8.88
N LEU A 156 10.51 -16.71 -8.05
CA LEU A 156 10.72 -16.53 -6.62
C LEU A 156 11.05 -17.88 -5.99
N PRO A 157 12.00 -17.91 -5.03
CA PRO A 157 12.25 -19.12 -4.24
C PRO A 157 11.06 -19.33 -3.30
N ILE A 158 10.01 -19.96 -3.82
CA ILE A 158 8.90 -20.44 -2.99
C ILE A 158 9.37 -21.75 -2.40
N VAL A 159 9.76 -21.70 -1.14
CA VAL A 159 10.21 -22.86 -0.36
C VAL A 159 8.99 -23.61 0.19
#